data_a1948df59e5b071cd960be7e5cca1863
#
_entry.id   a1948df59e5b071cd960be7e5cca1863
#
_cell.length_a   1.000
_cell.length_b   1.000
_cell.length_c   1.000
_cell.angle_alpha   90.00
_cell.angle_beta   90.00
_cell.angle_gamma   90.00
#
_symmetry.space_group_name_H-M   'P 1'
#
loop_
_entity.id
_entity.type
_entity.pdbx_description
1 polymer ?
#
loop_
_entity_poly.entity_id
_entity_poly.type
_entity_poly.pdbx_seq_one_letter_code
_entity_poly.pdbx_strand_id
1 'polypeptide(L)'
;RHITIQEYFMNTYVGTHGLHNEDNLDQMIKVIENANNEFSSIMALRVDLHYPPNLEDTVCCFHNRESGAISRFINSSNEILEASEHRRERNGVRVHPNTLRSIWAKEFSGSGKCHFHTCLVFNKQAYYYLGADKSEDSLKGMITKAWDSALGQELDDYLRLFHFTE
;
A
#
# COMPACT_ATOMS: atom_id res chain seq x y z
N ARG A 1 21.29 -8.97 -18.32
CA ARG A 1 21.56 -10.41 -18.05
C ARG A 1 20.37 -11.18 -18.58
N HIS A 2 20.56 -12.03 -19.60
CA HIS A 2 19.48 -12.92 -20.05
C HIS A 2 19.34 -14.04 -19.02
N ILE A 3 18.20 -14.10 -18.36
CA ILE A 3 17.83 -15.20 -17.46
C ILE A 3 17.39 -16.36 -18.36
N THR A 4 18.02 -17.52 -18.21
CA THR A 4 17.61 -18.73 -18.90
C THR A 4 16.29 -19.25 -18.31
N ILE A 5 15.49 -19.96 -19.12
CA ILE A 5 14.25 -20.60 -18.63
C ILE A 5 14.52 -21.48 -17.41
N GLN A 6 15.68 -22.11 -17.35
CA GLN A 6 16.09 -23.00 -16.27
C GLN A 6 16.40 -22.20 -14.98
N GLU A 7 17.03 -21.01 -15.07
CA GLU A 7 17.24 -20.12 -13.93
C GLU A 7 15.91 -19.55 -13.40
N TYR A 8 14.95 -19.28 -14.30
CA TYR A 8 13.61 -18.82 -13.89
C TYR A 8 12.88 -19.89 -13.04
N PHE A 9 12.95 -21.18 -13.43
CA PHE A 9 12.32 -22.25 -12.66
C PHE A 9 13.04 -22.60 -11.37
N MET A 10 14.33 -22.36 -11.27
CA MET A 10 15.10 -22.59 -10.03
C MET A 10 14.78 -21.55 -8.94
N ASN A 11 14.30 -20.34 -9.32
CA ASN A 11 13.97 -19.26 -8.41
C ASN A 11 12.45 -19.08 -8.23
N THR A 12 11.68 -20.16 -8.36
CA THR A 12 10.23 -20.14 -8.17
C THR A 12 9.78 -21.26 -7.24
N TYR A 13 8.79 -20.97 -6.41
CA TYR A 13 8.11 -22.00 -5.63
C TYR A 13 6.61 -22.01 -5.96
N VAL A 14 5.95 -23.15 -5.73
CA VAL A 14 4.52 -23.32 -5.98
C VAL A 14 3.77 -23.00 -4.68
N GLY A 15 3.05 -21.88 -4.66
CA GLY A 15 2.11 -21.55 -3.58
C GLY A 15 0.68 -21.95 -3.94
N THR A 16 -0.26 -21.67 -3.04
CA THR A 16 -1.69 -21.95 -3.23
C THR A 16 -2.32 -21.21 -4.41
N HIS A 17 -1.69 -20.13 -4.88
CA HIS A 17 -2.15 -19.30 -6.00
C HIS A 17 -1.23 -19.36 -7.24
N GLY A 18 -0.33 -20.36 -7.31
CA GLY A 18 0.55 -20.57 -8.46
C GLY A 18 2.03 -20.40 -8.15
N LEU A 19 2.80 -20.15 -9.21
CA LEU A 19 4.25 -19.96 -9.13
C LEU A 19 4.58 -18.55 -8.62
N HIS A 20 5.48 -18.47 -7.64
CA HIS A 20 6.00 -17.24 -7.08
C HIS A 20 7.50 -17.12 -7.33
N ASN A 21 7.98 -15.91 -7.58
CA ASN A 21 9.39 -15.62 -7.73
C ASN A 21 10.04 -15.49 -6.34
N GLU A 22 11.09 -16.27 -6.07
CA GLU A 22 11.80 -16.26 -4.78
C GLU A 22 12.42 -14.90 -4.46
N ASP A 23 12.97 -14.18 -5.46
CA ASP A 23 13.55 -12.86 -5.25
C ASP A 23 12.53 -11.85 -4.73
N ASN A 24 11.27 -11.93 -5.22
CA ASN A 24 10.19 -11.08 -4.73
C ASN A 24 9.83 -11.42 -3.28
N LEU A 25 9.80 -12.70 -2.93
CA LEU A 25 9.56 -13.13 -1.56
C LEU A 25 10.65 -12.68 -0.61
N ASP A 26 11.90 -12.84 -1.00
CA ASP A 26 13.05 -12.40 -0.21
C ASP A 26 12.99 -10.88 0.05
N GLN A 27 12.56 -10.10 -0.93
CA GLN A 27 12.36 -8.67 -0.76
C GLN A 27 11.19 -8.36 0.21
N MET A 28 10.08 -9.10 0.12
CA MET A 28 8.97 -8.97 1.05
C MET A 28 9.38 -9.32 2.48
N ILE A 29 10.12 -10.41 2.67
CA ILE A 29 10.66 -10.82 3.97
C ILE A 29 11.55 -9.74 4.54
N LYS A 30 12.48 -9.18 3.76
CA LYS A 30 13.37 -8.08 4.19
C LYS A 30 12.60 -6.84 4.65
N VAL A 31 11.49 -6.50 4.00
CA VAL A 31 10.65 -5.37 4.45
C VAL A 31 10.10 -5.62 5.85
N ILE A 32 9.60 -6.82 6.11
CA ILE A 32 9.05 -7.22 7.43
C ILE A 32 10.16 -7.32 8.47
N GLU A 33 11.30 -7.92 8.14
CA GLU A 33 12.46 -8.01 9.04
C GLU A 33 12.98 -6.63 9.44
N ASN A 34 13.11 -5.71 8.49
CA ASN A 34 13.51 -4.34 8.75
C ASN A 34 12.52 -3.61 9.67
N ALA A 35 11.23 -3.83 9.49
CA ALA A 35 10.21 -3.28 10.38
C ALA A 35 10.32 -3.86 11.81
N ASN A 36 10.50 -5.17 11.94
CA ASN A 36 10.66 -5.84 13.24
C ASN A 36 11.98 -5.48 13.95
N ASN A 37 13.03 -5.15 13.20
CA ASN A 37 14.30 -4.69 13.75
C ASN A 37 14.21 -3.25 14.27
N GLU A 38 13.36 -2.41 13.65
CA GLU A 38 13.19 -1.02 14.06
C GLU A 38 12.15 -0.86 15.18
N PHE A 39 11.07 -1.64 15.16
CA PHE A 39 9.96 -1.51 16.09
C PHE A 39 9.74 -2.76 16.93
N SER A 40 9.41 -2.58 18.20
CA SER A 40 9.11 -3.68 19.12
C SER A 40 7.87 -4.49 18.73
N SER A 41 6.96 -3.90 18.00
CA SER A 41 5.82 -4.57 17.37
C SER A 41 5.32 -3.80 16.15
N ILE A 42 4.86 -4.52 15.15
CA ILE A 42 4.37 -3.97 13.89
C ILE A 42 2.87 -4.25 13.72
N MET A 43 2.22 -3.40 12.93
CA MET A 43 0.89 -3.61 12.40
C MET A 43 0.98 -3.68 10.87
N ALA A 44 0.45 -4.74 10.30
CA ALA A 44 0.32 -4.90 8.85
C ALA A 44 -1.14 -4.68 8.44
N LEU A 45 -1.34 -3.79 7.47
CA LEU A 45 -2.64 -3.44 6.95
C LEU A 45 -2.71 -3.79 5.47
N ARG A 46 -3.63 -4.67 5.09
CA ARG A 46 -3.93 -4.89 3.68
C ARG A 46 -4.87 -3.81 3.15
N VAL A 47 -4.51 -3.24 2.00
CA VAL A 47 -5.31 -2.25 1.28
C VAL A 47 -5.38 -2.67 -0.18
N ASP A 48 -6.59 -2.90 -0.67
CA ASP A 48 -6.81 -3.19 -2.07
C ASP A 48 -7.25 -1.91 -2.79
N LEU A 49 -6.40 -1.41 -3.70
CA LEU A 49 -6.56 -0.14 -4.39
C LEU A 49 -7.11 -0.39 -5.79
N HIS A 50 -8.31 0.14 -6.04
CA HIS A 50 -8.98 0.07 -7.34
C HIS A 50 -9.10 1.45 -7.97
N TYR A 51 -9.13 1.50 -9.29
CA TYR A 51 -9.46 2.72 -10.02
C TYR A 51 -10.98 2.92 -10.06
N PRO A 52 -11.46 4.17 -9.95
CA PRO A 52 -12.87 4.47 -10.16
C PRO A 52 -13.29 4.15 -11.60
N PRO A 53 -14.56 3.78 -11.84
CA PRO A 53 -15.03 3.36 -13.15
C PRO A 53 -14.77 4.36 -14.28
N ASN A 54 -14.82 5.66 -13.99
CA ASN A 54 -14.55 6.74 -14.94
C ASN A 54 -13.06 6.89 -15.35
N LEU A 55 -12.15 6.33 -14.55
CA LEU A 55 -10.71 6.33 -14.82
C LEU A 55 -10.21 4.98 -15.36
N GLU A 56 -10.93 3.89 -15.14
CA GLU A 56 -10.53 2.53 -15.53
C GLU A 56 -10.24 2.41 -17.03
N ASP A 57 -11.08 2.98 -17.87
CA ASP A 57 -10.94 2.89 -19.34
C ASP A 57 -9.78 3.74 -19.88
N THR A 58 -9.40 4.78 -19.16
CA THR A 58 -8.38 5.74 -19.61
C THR A 58 -6.98 5.40 -19.11
N VAL A 59 -6.87 4.78 -17.94
CA VAL A 59 -5.61 4.54 -17.23
C VAL A 59 -5.00 3.19 -17.56
N CYS A 60 -5.84 2.17 -17.79
CA CYS A 60 -5.36 0.81 -18.11
C CYS A 60 -4.72 0.68 -19.48
N CYS A 61 -5.01 1.60 -20.41
CA CYS A 61 -4.46 1.58 -21.78
C CYS A 61 -3.02 2.11 -21.90
N PHE A 62 -2.47 2.77 -20.88
CA PHE A 62 -1.14 3.38 -20.92
C PHE A 62 -0.19 2.73 -19.91
N HIS A 63 0.53 1.70 -20.34
CA HIS A 63 1.47 0.89 -19.55
C HIS A 63 2.45 1.67 -18.66
N ASN A 64 2.78 2.91 -18.99
CA ASN A 64 3.76 3.72 -18.25
C ASN A 64 3.15 4.63 -17.16
N ARG A 65 1.83 4.79 -17.09
CA ARG A 65 1.17 5.61 -16.06
C ARG A 65 0.75 4.82 -14.83
N GLU A 66 0.64 3.52 -14.95
CA GLU A 66 0.11 2.65 -13.90
C GLU A 66 1.07 2.50 -12.71
N SER A 67 2.39 2.38 -12.95
CA SER A 67 3.39 2.36 -11.88
C SER A 67 3.46 3.69 -11.14
N GLY A 68 3.09 4.79 -11.78
CA GLY A 68 3.06 6.12 -11.18
C GLY A 68 1.99 6.28 -10.10
N ALA A 69 0.83 5.64 -10.22
CA ALA A 69 -0.25 5.78 -9.23
C ALA A 69 0.13 5.18 -7.88
N ILE A 70 0.69 3.98 -7.86
CA ILE A 70 1.12 3.34 -6.61
C ILE A 70 2.27 4.11 -5.94
N SER A 71 3.22 4.63 -6.72
CA SER A 71 4.31 5.45 -6.18
C SER A 71 3.79 6.76 -5.59
N ARG A 72 2.84 7.43 -6.27
CA ARG A 72 2.17 8.64 -5.74
C ARG A 72 1.38 8.33 -4.48
N PHE A 73 0.68 7.20 -4.43
CA PHE A 73 -0.04 6.76 -3.23
C PHE A 73 0.90 6.57 -2.04
N ILE A 74 2.02 5.88 -2.21
CA ILE A 74 3.00 5.66 -1.13
C ILE A 74 3.59 6.99 -0.67
N ASN A 75 3.99 7.87 -1.60
CA ASN A 75 4.52 9.19 -1.27
C ASN A 75 3.49 10.06 -0.53
N SER A 76 2.26 10.14 -1.04
CA SER A 76 1.17 10.87 -0.37
C SER A 76 0.84 10.30 1.00
N SER A 77 0.89 8.97 1.16
CA SER A 77 0.71 8.32 2.47
C SER A 77 1.76 8.78 3.47
N ASN A 78 3.04 8.79 3.07
CA ASN A 78 4.13 9.28 3.93
C ASN A 78 3.92 10.75 4.32
N GLU A 79 3.67 11.63 3.36
CA GLU A 79 3.47 13.06 3.62
C GLU A 79 2.29 13.34 4.56
N ILE A 80 1.17 12.66 4.36
CA ILE A 80 -0.03 12.83 5.19
C ILE A 80 0.20 12.32 6.61
N LEU A 81 0.86 11.16 6.77
CA LEU A 81 1.20 10.60 8.08
C LEU A 81 2.15 11.52 8.84
N GLU A 82 3.25 11.96 8.22
CA GLU A 82 4.21 12.91 8.81
C GLU A 82 3.54 14.22 9.22
N ALA A 83 2.69 14.78 8.37
CA ALA A 83 1.95 16.01 8.68
C ALA A 83 1.01 15.82 9.89
N SER A 84 0.37 14.65 9.99
CA SER A 84 -0.47 14.29 11.14
C SER A 84 0.35 14.13 12.42
N GLU A 85 1.50 13.46 12.36
CA GLU A 85 2.43 13.30 13.48
C GLU A 85 2.91 14.65 14.01
N HIS A 86 3.40 15.53 13.14
CA HIS A 86 3.82 16.89 13.49
C HIS A 86 2.70 17.74 14.09
N ARG A 87 1.47 17.62 13.58
CA ARG A 87 0.32 18.31 14.14
C ARG A 87 0.02 17.84 15.57
N ARG A 88 0.06 16.53 15.80
CA ARG A 88 -0.15 15.92 17.12
C ARG A 88 0.93 16.35 18.12
N GLU A 89 2.19 16.36 17.71
CA GLU A 89 3.32 16.83 18.53
C GLU A 89 3.14 18.29 18.94
N ARG A 90 2.79 19.18 18.00
CA ARG A 90 2.53 20.60 18.29
C ARG A 90 1.37 20.80 19.26
N ASN A 91 0.41 19.88 19.28
CA ASN A 91 -0.72 19.89 20.20
C ASN A 91 -0.40 19.19 21.55
N GLY A 92 0.87 18.84 21.80
CA GLY A 92 1.32 18.22 23.04
C GLY A 92 0.93 16.74 23.16
N VAL A 93 0.48 16.09 22.10
CA VAL A 93 0.17 14.66 22.07
C VAL A 93 1.46 13.91 21.86
N ARG A 94 1.70 12.89 22.71
CA ARG A 94 2.84 11.98 22.53
C ARG A 94 2.69 11.24 21.19
N VAL A 95 3.70 11.34 20.35
CA VAL A 95 3.79 10.61 19.07
C VAL A 95 4.88 9.55 19.19
N HIS A 96 4.57 8.33 18.72
CA HIS A 96 5.56 7.28 18.58
C HIS A 96 6.15 7.35 17.16
N PRO A 97 7.47 7.17 17.01
CA PRO A 97 8.11 7.21 15.70
C PRO A 97 7.52 6.11 14.80
N ASN A 98 7.34 6.43 13.53
CA ASN A 98 6.85 5.50 12.54
C ASN A 98 7.61 5.68 11.23
N THR A 99 7.99 4.58 10.61
CA THR A 99 8.52 4.52 9.25
C THR A 99 7.59 3.64 8.46
N LEU A 100 6.78 4.25 7.57
CA LEU A 100 5.89 3.49 6.70
C LEU A 100 6.70 2.62 5.74
N ARG A 101 6.39 1.35 5.72
CA ARG A 101 6.88 0.40 4.70
C ARG A 101 5.73 -0.16 3.93
N SER A 102 5.98 -0.53 2.67
CA SER A 102 4.95 -1.07 1.80
C SER A 102 5.46 -2.24 0.99
N ILE A 103 4.57 -3.18 0.77
CA ILE A 103 4.71 -4.29 -0.17
C ILE A 103 3.48 -4.22 -1.06
N TRP A 104 3.64 -4.33 -2.36
CA TRP A 104 2.50 -4.30 -3.26
C TRP A 104 2.67 -5.22 -4.46
N ALA A 105 1.54 -5.68 -4.97
CA ALA A 105 1.44 -6.44 -6.21
C ALA A 105 0.36 -5.81 -7.09
N LYS A 106 0.64 -5.76 -8.40
CA LYS A 106 -0.31 -5.35 -9.42
C LYS A 106 -1.01 -6.57 -9.98
N GLU A 107 -2.32 -6.51 -10.07
CA GLU A 107 -3.13 -7.58 -10.61
C GLU A 107 -4.12 -7.04 -11.65
N PHE A 108 -4.48 -7.88 -12.61
CA PHE A 108 -5.53 -7.61 -13.58
C PHE A 108 -6.70 -8.55 -13.34
N SER A 109 -7.89 -7.99 -13.18
CA SER A 109 -9.13 -8.78 -13.10
C SER A 109 -9.39 -9.54 -14.41
N GLY A 110 -10.28 -10.52 -14.39
CA GLY A 110 -10.72 -11.23 -15.60
C GLY A 110 -11.33 -10.32 -16.69
N SER A 111 -11.76 -9.11 -16.33
CA SER A 111 -12.21 -8.07 -17.26
C SER A 111 -11.07 -7.15 -17.75
N GLY A 112 -9.82 -7.43 -17.39
CA GLY A 112 -8.64 -6.63 -17.79
C GLY A 112 -8.41 -5.37 -16.93
N LYS A 113 -9.21 -5.16 -15.88
CA LYS A 113 -9.06 -4.00 -14.98
C LYS A 113 -7.88 -4.18 -14.03
N CYS A 114 -7.04 -3.15 -13.96
CA CYS A 114 -5.88 -3.13 -13.07
C CYS A 114 -6.29 -2.73 -11.65
N HIS A 115 -5.69 -3.39 -10.66
CA HIS A 115 -5.78 -3.01 -9.25
C HIS A 115 -4.49 -3.39 -8.51
N PHE A 116 -4.30 -2.85 -7.32
CA PHE A 116 -3.13 -3.14 -6.49
C PHE A 116 -3.57 -3.76 -5.17
N HIS A 117 -2.92 -4.87 -4.82
CA HIS A 117 -2.92 -5.40 -3.48
C HIS A 117 -1.72 -4.83 -2.74
N THR A 118 -1.97 -4.07 -1.69
CA THR A 118 -0.92 -3.39 -0.94
C THR A 118 -0.95 -3.84 0.51
N CYS A 119 0.21 -4.12 1.07
CA CYS A 119 0.40 -4.29 2.50
C CYS A 119 1.21 -3.11 3.02
N LEU A 120 0.61 -2.32 3.90
CA LEU A 120 1.25 -1.21 4.61
C LEU A 120 1.67 -1.69 5.98
N VAL A 121 2.92 -1.43 6.35
CA VAL A 121 3.50 -1.85 7.63
C VAL A 121 3.85 -0.64 8.46
N PHE A 122 3.34 -0.59 9.69
CA PHE A 122 3.45 0.51 10.64
C PHE A 122 4.05 0.05 11.95
N ASN A 123 4.62 1.00 12.71
CA ASN A 123 4.83 0.81 14.14
C ASN A 123 3.47 0.69 14.84
N LYS A 124 3.19 -0.46 15.46
CA LYS A 124 1.93 -0.70 16.18
C LYS A 124 1.69 0.27 17.34
N GLN A 125 2.73 0.83 17.91
CA GLN A 125 2.59 1.84 18.98
C GLN A 125 2.13 3.20 18.44
N ALA A 126 2.43 3.52 17.17
CA ALA A 126 1.99 4.73 16.52
C ALA A 126 0.57 4.59 15.93
N TYR A 127 0.32 3.44 15.31
CA TYR A 127 -0.93 3.13 14.61
C TYR A 127 -1.40 1.72 14.97
N TYR A 128 -2.28 1.59 15.94
CA TYR A 128 -2.83 0.31 16.40
C TYR A 128 -4.29 0.09 15.99
N TYR A 129 -4.93 1.12 15.42
CA TYR A 129 -6.35 1.11 15.09
C TYR A 129 -6.64 1.95 13.85
N LEU A 130 -7.46 1.42 12.95
CA LEU A 130 -7.84 2.09 11.70
C LEU A 130 -8.73 3.31 11.90
N GLY A 131 -9.48 3.33 12.99
CA GLY A 131 -10.56 4.26 13.23
C GLY A 131 -11.88 3.77 12.64
N ALA A 132 -12.96 3.88 13.42
CA ALA A 132 -14.31 3.53 12.97
C ALA A 132 -14.87 4.54 11.96
N ASP A 133 -14.37 5.77 12.01
CA ASP A 133 -14.87 6.90 11.24
C ASP A 133 -13.98 7.24 10.04
N LYS A 134 -14.60 7.79 9.01
CA LYS A 134 -13.96 8.46 7.88
C LYS A 134 -13.34 9.83 8.28
N SER A 135 -13.08 10.07 9.56
CA SER A 135 -12.45 11.33 9.96
C SER A 135 -11.09 11.45 9.29
N GLU A 136 -10.75 12.62 8.79
CA GLU A 136 -9.46 12.89 8.14
C GLU A 136 -8.26 12.57 9.04
N ASP A 137 -8.46 12.52 10.34
CA ASP A 137 -7.45 12.21 11.35
C ASP A 137 -7.34 10.72 11.69
N SER A 138 -8.25 9.88 11.19
CA SER A 138 -8.13 8.43 11.33
C SER A 138 -7.14 7.87 10.33
N LEU A 139 -6.49 6.76 10.66
CA LEU A 139 -5.58 6.08 9.71
C LEU A 139 -6.31 5.75 8.41
N LYS A 140 -7.56 5.28 8.51
CA LYS A 140 -8.41 5.01 7.34
C LYS A 140 -8.62 6.27 6.48
N GLY A 141 -8.95 7.41 7.10
CA GLY A 141 -9.14 8.68 6.39
C GLY A 141 -7.85 9.16 5.72
N MET A 142 -6.71 9.06 6.40
CA MET A 142 -5.41 9.42 5.86
C MET A 142 -5.02 8.56 4.64
N ILE A 143 -5.24 7.25 4.70
CA ILE A 143 -4.97 6.33 3.58
C ILE A 143 -5.93 6.58 2.41
N THR A 144 -7.20 6.87 2.69
CA THR A 144 -8.18 7.27 1.67
C THR A 144 -7.72 8.53 0.94
N LYS A 145 -7.39 9.57 1.69
CA LYS A 145 -6.90 10.85 1.14
C LYS A 145 -5.62 10.68 0.32
N ALA A 146 -4.75 9.77 0.72
CA ALA A 146 -3.54 9.46 -0.05
C ALA A 146 -3.86 8.85 -1.42
N TRP A 147 -4.87 7.97 -1.50
CA TRP A 147 -5.30 7.40 -2.78
C TRP A 147 -5.99 8.43 -3.67
N ASP A 148 -6.87 9.26 -3.11
CA ASP A 148 -7.52 10.36 -3.80
C ASP A 148 -6.48 11.32 -4.40
N SER A 149 -5.48 11.70 -3.61
CA SER A 149 -4.34 12.52 -4.05
C SER A 149 -3.56 11.85 -5.18
N ALA A 150 -3.31 10.54 -5.09
CA ALA A 150 -2.59 9.79 -6.12
C ALA A 150 -3.32 9.76 -7.45
N LEU A 151 -4.65 9.77 -7.42
CA LEU A 151 -5.52 9.79 -8.61
C LEU A 151 -5.81 11.21 -9.11
N GLY A 152 -5.52 12.26 -8.31
CA GLY A 152 -5.82 13.65 -8.62
C GLY A 152 -7.32 13.97 -8.62
N GLN A 153 -8.11 13.22 -7.85
CA GLN A 153 -9.56 13.38 -7.72
C GLN A 153 -9.97 13.25 -6.26
N GLU A 154 -10.88 14.11 -5.81
CA GLU A 154 -11.63 13.91 -4.58
C GLU A 154 -12.75 12.92 -4.87
N LEU A 155 -12.68 11.75 -4.24
CA LEU A 155 -13.64 10.67 -4.45
C LEU A 155 -14.65 10.71 -3.30
N ASP A 156 -15.62 11.62 -3.37
CA ASP A 156 -16.58 11.91 -2.30
C ASP A 156 -17.39 10.70 -1.80
N ASP A 157 -17.47 9.60 -2.56
CA ASP A 157 -18.33 8.46 -2.20
C ASP A 157 -17.77 7.06 -2.52
N TYR A 158 -16.54 6.93 -3.02
CA TYR A 158 -15.99 5.65 -3.46
C TYR A 158 -15.18 4.90 -2.37
N LEU A 159 -15.77 4.69 -1.21
CA LEU A 159 -15.27 3.72 -0.22
C LEU A 159 -15.20 2.27 -0.74
N ARG A 160 -15.60 2.06 -1.98
CA ARG A 160 -15.51 0.76 -2.66
C ARG A 160 -14.17 0.52 -3.32
N LEU A 161 -13.28 1.51 -3.34
CA LEU A 161 -12.01 1.44 -4.06
C LEU A 161 -10.92 0.68 -3.31
N PHE A 162 -11.09 0.44 -2.01
CA PHE A 162 -10.18 -0.35 -1.22
C PHE A 162 -10.88 -1.02 -0.06
N HIS A 163 -10.41 -2.20 0.29
CA HIS A 163 -10.82 -2.95 1.46
C HIS A 163 -9.69 -2.92 2.48
N PHE A 164 -10.06 -2.67 3.73
CA PHE A 164 -9.16 -2.84 4.86
C PHE A 164 -9.45 -4.22 5.47
N THR A 165 -8.41 -5.02 5.65
CA THR A 165 -8.46 -6.28 6.40
C THR A 165 -7.57 -6.13 7.63
N GLU A 166 -8.10 -6.47 8.80
CA GLU A 166 -7.35 -6.56 10.06
C GLU A 166 -6.58 -7.87 10.14
#